data_a753e2dc40e264d313ffb27fd87658cc
#
_entry.id   a753e2dc40e264d313ffb27fd87658cc
#
_cell.length_a   1.000
_cell.length_b   1.000
_cell.length_c   1.000
_cell.angle_alpha   90.00
_cell.angle_beta   90.00
_cell.angle_gamma   90.00
#
_symmetry.space_group_name_H-M   'P 1'
#
loop_
_entity.id
_entity.type
_entity.pdbx_description
1 polymer ?
#
loop_
_entity_poly.entity_id
_entity_poly.type
_entity_poly.pdbx_seq_one_letter_code
_entity_poly.pdbx_strand_id
1 'polypeptide(L)'
;ALFYCRRELLERVRLHQFGWHMVEHLGDFSRQDWVPARSARRFECGSPNMLGIHGLEASLSLLADVGCDTIADVVLRNTSHTIDYINNNPDYELVTPAARAHAGIVSFRPRHRDATELHGRLQAAGVVCSLRSGAIRFSPHFHTPRDHLDRALALL
;
A
#
# COMPACT_ATOMS: atom_id res chain seq x y z
N ALA A 1 -2.10 10.47 5.75
CA ALA A 1 -0.88 10.18 4.98
C ALA A 1 0.34 10.87 5.60
N LEU A 2 1.53 10.31 5.39
CA LEU A 2 2.80 10.92 5.77
C LEU A 2 3.39 11.64 4.56
N PHE A 3 3.98 12.82 4.81
CA PHE A 3 4.74 13.57 3.82
C PHE A 3 6.12 13.90 4.39
N TYR A 4 7.16 13.57 3.64
CA TYR A 4 8.55 13.89 3.96
C TYR A 4 9.14 14.79 2.88
N CYS A 5 9.80 15.86 3.30
CA CYS A 5 10.56 16.74 2.43
C CYS A 5 11.94 17.00 3.04
N ARG A 6 13.00 16.77 2.27
CA ARG A 6 14.35 17.16 2.69
C ARG A 6 14.42 18.66 2.91
N ARG A 7 15.16 19.08 3.93
CA ARG A 7 15.28 20.49 4.31
C ARG A 7 15.74 21.38 3.15
N GLU A 8 16.70 20.89 2.37
CA GLU A 8 17.28 21.61 1.22
C GLU A 8 16.27 21.82 0.07
N LEU A 9 15.18 21.08 0.09
CA LEU A 9 14.12 21.18 -0.93
C LEU A 9 12.96 22.07 -0.49
N LEU A 10 12.82 22.38 0.79
CA LEU A 10 11.69 23.14 1.32
C LEU A 10 11.51 24.49 0.59
N GLU A 11 12.60 25.20 0.30
CA GLU A 11 12.57 26.50 -0.39
C GLU A 11 12.36 26.35 -1.91
N ARG A 12 12.64 25.17 -2.48
CA ARG A 12 12.56 24.91 -3.93
C ARG A 12 11.19 24.40 -4.35
N VAL A 13 10.47 23.76 -3.42
CA VAL A 13 9.10 23.26 -3.68
C VAL A 13 8.12 24.41 -3.64
N ARG A 14 7.43 24.65 -4.76
CA ARG A 14 6.42 25.71 -4.85
C ARG A 14 5.17 25.31 -4.06
N LEU A 15 4.60 26.27 -3.36
CA LEU A 15 3.33 26.15 -2.68
C LEU A 15 2.20 26.45 -3.68
N HIS A 16 1.24 25.54 -3.81
CA HIS A 16 0.09 25.68 -4.72
C HIS A 16 -1.24 25.80 -3.95
N GLN A 17 -1.22 25.50 -2.68
CA GLN A 17 -2.37 25.65 -1.78
C GLN A 17 -1.92 26.49 -0.59
N PHE A 18 -2.83 27.29 -0.06
CA PHE A 18 -2.54 28.21 1.03
C PHE A 18 -3.60 28.09 2.12
N GLY A 19 -3.16 28.26 3.37
CA GLY A 19 -4.07 28.22 4.51
C GLY A 19 -3.39 28.65 5.82
N TRP A 20 -4.20 28.78 6.84
CA TRP A 20 -3.83 29.38 8.11
C TRP A 20 -2.79 28.59 8.92
N HIS A 21 -2.70 27.26 8.71
CA HIS A 21 -1.84 26.39 9.51
C HIS A 21 -0.38 26.37 9.03
N MET A 22 -0.12 26.75 7.80
CA MET A 22 1.19 26.63 7.15
C MET A 22 2.14 27.80 7.42
N VAL A 23 1.77 28.72 8.29
CA VAL A 23 2.56 29.92 8.61
C VAL A 23 3.58 29.67 9.74
N GLU A 24 4.70 30.42 9.73
CA GLU A 24 5.76 30.28 10.73
C GLU A 24 5.25 30.63 12.13
N HIS A 25 4.48 31.70 12.25
CA HIS A 25 3.97 32.24 13.52
C HIS A 25 2.52 31.79 13.74
N LEU A 26 2.30 30.49 13.80
CA LEU A 26 0.98 29.93 14.06
C LEU A 26 0.43 30.39 15.41
N GLY A 27 -0.82 30.91 15.39
CA GLY A 27 -1.50 31.43 16.60
C GLY A 27 -1.27 32.91 16.88
N ASP A 28 -0.39 33.59 16.17
CA ASP A 28 -0.23 35.04 16.25
C ASP A 28 -1.14 35.76 15.25
N PHE A 29 -2.37 36.03 15.67
CA PHE A 29 -3.39 36.69 14.84
C PHE A 29 -3.20 38.19 14.69
N SER A 30 -2.20 38.78 15.34
CA SER A 30 -1.89 40.22 15.22
C SER A 30 -1.06 40.53 13.97
N ARG A 31 -0.44 39.49 13.37
CA ARG A 31 0.42 39.66 12.19
C ARG A 31 -0.39 39.78 10.91
N GLN A 32 0.07 40.71 10.06
CA GLN A 32 -0.50 40.92 8.72
C GLN A 32 0.40 40.36 7.59
N ASP A 33 1.63 39.95 7.93
CA ASP A 33 2.55 39.28 7.00
C ASP A 33 2.30 37.77 6.92
N TRP A 34 2.46 37.22 5.75
CA TRP A 34 2.38 35.80 5.54
C TRP A 34 3.79 35.22 5.30
N VAL A 35 4.30 34.47 6.26
CA VAL A 35 5.60 33.79 6.17
C VAL A 35 5.39 32.29 6.28
N PRO A 36 5.76 31.50 5.25
CA PRO A 36 5.64 30.04 5.32
C PRO A 36 6.50 29.44 6.43
N ALA A 37 6.00 28.40 7.09
CA ALA A 37 6.76 27.67 8.09
C ALA A 37 8.08 27.14 7.51
N ARG A 38 9.15 27.16 8.32
CA ARG A 38 10.48 26.62 7.95
C ARG A 38 10.59 25.11 8.06
N SER A 39 9.49 24.44 8.29
CA SER A 39 9.36 22.98 8.37
C SER A 39 8.37 22.44 7.32
N ALA A 40 8.18 21.12 7.28
CA ALA A 40 7.18 20.48 6.42
C ALA A 40 5.73 20.96 6.70
N ARG A 41 5.48 21.61 7.87
CA ARG A 41 4.18 22.24 8.17
C ARG A 41 3.77 23.28 7.11
N ARG A 42 4.71 23.84 6.35
CA ARG A 42 4.39 24.74 5.21
C ARG A 42 3.52 24.11 4.13
N PHE A 43 3.35 22.80 4.15
CA PHE A 43 2.48 22.03 3.24
C PHE A 43 1.14 21.63 3.89
N GLU A 44 0.88 22.03 5.13
CA GLU A 44 -0.34 21.72 5.87
C GLU A 44 -1.27 22.94 5.89
N CYS A 45 -2.20 23.01 4.93
CA CYS A 45 -3.01 24.22 4.72
C CYS A 45 -4.00 24.53 5.85
N GLY A 46 -4.50 23.53 6.55
CA GLY A 46 -5.57 23.72 7.54
C GLY A 46 -5.55 22.69 8.66
N SER A 47 -6.70 22.49 9.28
CA SER A 47 -6.85 21.61 10.43
C SER A 47 -6.37 20.19 10.14
N PRO A 48 -5.49 19.61 10.98
CA PRO A 48 -5.01 18.24 10.81
C PRO A 48 -6.16 17.23 10.96
N ASN A 49 -6.12 16.19 10.17
CA ASN A 49 -7.04 15.05 10.30
C ASN A 49 -6.63 14.20 11.53
N MET A 50 -7.03 14.63 12.71
CA MET A 50 -6.64 13.99 13.97
C MET A 50 -7.07 12.51 14.02
N LEU A 51 -8.28 12.18 13.56
CA LEU A 51 -8.74 10.78 13.50
C LEU A 51 -7.83 9.93 12.62
N GLY A 52 -7.48 10.44 11.44
CA GLY A 52 -6.56 9.74 10.53
C GLY A 52 -5.14 9.64 11.06
N ILE A 53 -4.67 10.63 11.83
CA ILE A 53 -3.34 10.60 12.47
C ILE A 53 -3.29 9.52 13.54
N HIS A 54 -4.28 9.45 14.44
CA HIS A 54 -4.35 8.41 15.47
C HIS A 54 -4.53 7.00 14.88
N GLY A 55 -5.35 6.85 13.84
CA GLY A 55 -5.50 5.57 13.15
C GLY A 55 -4.20 5.12 12.46
N LEU A 56 -3.45 6.06 11.88
CA LEU A 56 -2.15 5.78 11.27
C LEU A 56 -1.10 5.42 12.33
N GLU A 57 -1.08 6.13 13.45
CA GLU A 57 -0.19 5.86 14.58
C GLU A 57 -0.40 4.46 15.13
N ALA A 58 -1.65 4.06 15.39
CA ALA A 58 -1.97 2.71 15.87
C ALA A 58 -1.53 1.62 14.86
N SER A 59 -1.73 1.85 13.56
CA SER A 59 -1.28 0.92 12.52
C SER A 59 0.24 0.81 12.45
N LEU A 60 0.96 1.93 12.54
CA LEU A 60 2.42 1.94 12.49
C LEU A 60 3.03 1.32 13.74
N SER A 61 2.43 1.52 14.92
CA SER A 61 2.86 0.88 16.17
C SER A 61 2.76 -0.65 16.06
N LEU A 62 1.64 -1.17 15.55
CA LEU A 62 1.49 -2.61 15.31
C LEU A 62 2.57 -3.15 14.36
N LEU A 63 2.87 -2.46 13.26
CA LEU A 63 3.91 -2.88 12.32
C LEU A 63 5.31 -2.81 12.95
N ALA A 64 5.57 -1.81 13.79
CA ALA A 64 6.83 -1.67 14.50
C ALA A 64 7.03 -2.78 15.54
N ASP A 65 5.97 -3.16 16.27
CA ASP A 65 6.00 -4.24 17.26
C ASP A 65 6.31 -5.61 16.61
N VAL A 66 5.77 -5.86 15.41
CA VAL A 66 6.09 -7.08 14.63
C VAL A 66 7.49 -7.03 14.04
N GLY A 67 7.97 -5.85 13.66
CA GLY A 67 9.26 -5.60 13.01
C GLY A 67 9.19 -5.68 11.49
N CYS A 68 9.71 -4.64 10.84
CA CYS A 68 9.64 -4.50 9.37
C CYS A 68 10.35 -5.64 8.62
N ASP A 69 11.49 -6.13 9.13
CA ASP A 69 12.23 -7.24 8.51
C ASP A 69 11.43 -8.55 8.59
N THR A 70 10.84 -8.85 9.74
CA THR A 70 9.95 -10.00 9.92
C THR A 70 8.75 -9.94 8.96
N ILE A 71 8.13 -8.76 8.84
CA ILE A 71 7.02 -8.53 7.92
C ILE A 71 7.47 -8.77 6.48
N ALA A 72 8.59 -8.20 6.07
CA ALA A 72 9.14 -8.34 4.73
C ALA A 72 9.40 -9.80 4.38
N ASP A 73 10.03 -10.54 5.28
CA ASP A 73 10.33 -11.97 5.10
C ASP A 73 9.07 -12.82 4.91
N VAL A 74 8.03 -12.59 5.72
CA VAL A 74 6.76 -13.33 5.59
C VAL A 74 6.05 -12.98 4.30
N VAL A 75 5.97 -11.69 3.95
CA VAL A 75 5.34 -11.22 2.72
C VAL A 75 6.05 -11.81 1.50
N LEU A 76 7.38 -11.77 1.45
CA LEU A 76 8.15 -12.30 0.33
C LEU A 76 8.04 -13.82 0.23
N ARG A 77 8.03 -14.57 1.34
CA ARG A 77 7.77 -16.02 1.31
C ARG A 77 6.38 -16.35 0.75
N ASN A 78 5.34 -15.62 1.16
CA ASN A 78 3.98 -15.84 0.67
C ASN A 78 3.85 -15.51 -0.83
N THR A 79 4.46 -14.42 -1.29
CA THR A 79 4.42 -14.06 -2.71
C THR A 79 5.25 -14.99 -3.58
N SER A 80 6.45 -15.41 -3.14
CA SER A 80 7.25 -16.41 -3.85
C SER A 80 6.48 -17.72 -4.00
N HIS A 81 5.86 -18.20 -2.94
CA HIS A 81 5.03 -19.41 -3.01
C HIS A 81 3.87 -19.29 -4.01
N THR A 82 3.20 -18.13 -4.04
CA THR A 82 2.14 -17.89 -5.03
C THR A 82 2.70 -17.89 -6.46
N ILE A 83 3.86 -17.25 -6.67
CA ILE A 83 4.54 -17.19 -7.96
C ILE A 83 4.93 -18.61 -8.42
N ASP A 84 5.51 -19.41 -7.53
CA ASP A 84 5.90 -20.79 -7.82
C ASP A 84 4.68 -21.66 -8.20
N TYR A 85 3.57 -21.51 -7.47
CA TYR A 85 2.33 -22.20 -7.81
C TYR A 85 1.83 -21.85 -9.21
N ILE A 86 1.77 -20.55 -9.53
CA ILE A 86 1.30 -20.08 -10.83
C ILE A 86 2.23 -20.52 -11.95
N ASN A 87 3.55 -20.46 -11.77
CA ASN A 87 4.52 -20.88 -12.79
C ASN A 87 4.48 -22.38 -13.07
N ASN A 88 4.13 -23.20 -12.07
CA ASN A 88 4.00 -24.64 -12.21
C ASN A 88 2.62 -25.08 -12.72
N ASN A 89 1.67 -24.16 -12.90
CA ASN A 89 0.34 -24.46 -13.39
C ASN A 89 0.16 -23.93 -14.83
N PRO A 90 0.08 -24.80 -15.86
CA PRO A 90 -0.01 -24.38 -17.26
C PRO A 90 -1.28 -23.61 -17.62
N ASP A 91 -2.32 -23.68 -16.79
CA ASP A 91 -3.59 -22.99 -17.02
C ASP A 91 -3.53 -21.49 -16.73
N TYR A 92 -2.40 -21.03 -16.16
CA TYR A 92 -2.21 -19.63 -15.77
C TYR A 92 -0.98 -19.01 -16.41
N GLU A 93 -1.01 -17.70 -16.52
CA GLU A 93 0.09 -16.85 -16.93
C GLU A 93 0.42 -15.88 -15.79
N LEU A 94 1.67 -15.87 -15.34
CA LEU A 94 2.14 -14.89 -14.39
C LEU A 94 2.30 -13.53 -15.07
N VAL A 95 1.62 -12.50 -14.54
CA VAL A 95 1.72 -11.10 -14.99
C VAL A 95 2.78 -10.34 -14.21
N THR A 96 2.94 -10.65 -12.92
CA THR A 96 4.01 -10.09 -12.09
C THR A 96 5.37 -10.59 -12.62
N PRO A 97 6.34 -9.69 -12.92
CA PRO A 97 7.64 -10.12 -13.45
C PRO A 97 8.42 -10.95 -12.43
N ALA A 98 8.55 -12.26 -12.65
CA ALA A 98 9.28 -13.16 -11.75
C ALA A 98 10.80 -12.88 -11.71
N ALA A 99 11.37 -12.35 -12.80
CA ALA A 99 12.81 -12.05 -12.92
C ALA A 99 13.25 -10.77 -12.20
N ARG A 100 12.33 -10.00 -11.64
CA ARG A 100 12.62 -8.75 -10.90
C ARG A 100 12.26 -8.92 -9.44
N ALA A 101 12.86 -8.10 -8.59
CA ALA A 101 12.44 -8.00 -7.20
C ALA A 101 10.93 -7.73 -7.15
N HIS A 102 10.19 -8.59 -6.46
CA HIS A 102 8.75 -8.47 -6.22
C HIS A 102 8.49 -8.09 -4.76
N ALA A 103 7.31 -7.60 -4.51
CA ALA A 103 6.83 -7.26 -3.17
C ALA A 103 5.56 -8.08 -2.84
N GLY A 104 4.66 -7.55 -2.03
CA GLY A 104 3.47 -8.24 -1.54
C GLY A 104 2.32 -8.43 -2.55
N ILE A 105 2.54 -8.27 -3.86
CA ILE A 105 1.48 -8.35 -4.88
C ILE A 105 1.88 -9.36 -5.96
N VAL A 106 0.97 -10.30 -6.25
CA VAL A 106 1.09 -11.25 -7.36
C VAL A 106 -0.14 -11.13 -8.26
N SER A 107 0.09 -10.87 -9.53
CA SER A 107 -0.95 -10.80 -10.56
C SER A 107 -0.76 -11.92 -11.59
N PHE A 108 -1.84 -12.59 -11.96
CA PHE A 108 -1.84 -13.69 -12.92
C PHE A 108 -3.14 -13.72 -13.73
N ARG A 109 -3.13 -14.38 -14.89
CA ARG A 109 -4.30 -14.54 -15.77
C ARG A 109 -4.58 -16.01 -16.00
N PRO A 110 -5.85 -16.42 -16.03
CA PRO A 110 -6.21 -17.71 -16.62
C PRO A 110 -6.01 -17.68 -18.14
N ARG A 111 -5.50 -18.80 -18.72
CA ARG A 111 -5.26 -18.90 -20.18
C ARG A 111 -6.49 -19.33 -20.96
N HIS A 112 -7.36 -20.12 -20.34
CA HIS A 112 -8.44 -20.83 -21.02
C HIS A 112 -9.85 -20.51 -20.48
N ARG A 113 -9.96 -19.51 -19.61
CA ARG A 113 -11.24 -19.04 -19.03
C ARG A 113 -11.23 -17.53 -18.81
N ASP A 114 -12.41 -16.97 -18.63
CA ASP A 114 -12.54 -15.55 -18.33
C ASP A 114 -12.07 -15.22 -16.88
N ALA A 115 -11.27 -14.18 -16.74
CA ALA A 115 -10.74 -13.77 -15.45
C ALA A 115 -11.86 -13.20 -14.53
N THR A 116 -12.93 -12.66 -15.09
CA THR A 116 -14.09 -12.16 -14.33
C THR A 116 -14.86 -13.32 -13.72
N GLU A 117 -15.05 -14.40 -14.48
CA GLU A 117 -15.67 -15.62 -14.00
C GLU A 117 -14.86 -16.24 -12.86
N LEU A 118 -13.54 -16.38 -13.06
CA LEU A 118 -12.64 -16.89 -12.03
C LEU A 118 -12.68 -16.01 -10.76
N HIS A 119 -12.67 -14.69 -10.90
CA HIS A 119 -12.78 -13.76 -9.80
C HIS A 119 -14.08 -13.98 -9.01
N GLY A 120 -15.22 -14.11 -9.71
CA GLY A 120 -16.51 -14.38 -9.08
C GLY A 120 -16.54 -15.70 -8.30
N ARG A 121 -15.93 -16.78 -8.85
CA ARG A 121 -15.79 -18.06 -8.16
C ARG A 121 -14.95 -17.96 -6.89
N LEU A 122 -13.81 -17.26 -6.97
CA LEU A 122 -12.94 -17.05 -5.81
C LEU A 122 -13.66 -16.27 -4.71
N GLN A 123 -14.37 -15.18 -5.08
CA GLN A 123 -15.16 -14.41 -4.13
C GLN A 123 -16.30 -15.23 -3.49
N ALA A 124 -17.01 -16.02 -4.28
CA ALA A 124 -18.07 -16.91 -3.77
C ALA A 124 -17.52 -17.97 -2.79
N ALA A 125 -16.26 -18.38 -2.97
CA ALA A 125 -15.54 -19.27 -2.06
C ALA A 125 -14.89 -18.55 -0.85
N GLY A 126 -15.13 -17.23 -0.68
CA GLY A 126 -14.61 -16.45 0.44
C GLY A 126 -13.18 -15.94 0.26
N VAL A 127 -12.61 -16.03 -0.95
CA VAL A 127 -11.26 -15.50 -1.24
C VAL A 127 -11.36 -14.01 -1.60
N VAL A 128 -10.84 -13.15 -0.75
CA VAL A 128 -10.76 -11.70 -1.00
C VAL A 128 -9.58 -11.41 -1.91
N CYS A 129 -9.86 -11.13 -3.17
CA CYS A 129 -8.86 -10.78 -4.17
C CYS A 129 -9.38 -9.66 -5.09
N SER A 130 -8.56 -9.18 -6.00
CA SER A 130 -8.95 -8.11 -6.94
C SER A 130 -8.83 -8.55 -8.39
N LEU A 131 -9.73 -8.08 -9.24
CA LEU A 131 -9.60 -8.13 -10.69
C LEU A 131 -9.05 -6.80 -11.20
N ARG A 132 -7.91 -6.82 -11.89
CA ARG A 132 -7.26 -5.62 -12.43
C ARG A 132 -6.76 -5.88 -13.85
N SER A 133 -7.25 -5.09 -14.81
CA SER A 133 -6.85 -5.19 -16.23
C SER A 133 -6.88 -6.63 -16.78
N GLY A 134 -7.92 -7.40 -16.45
CA GLY A 134 -8.08 -8.79 -16.88
C GLY A 134 -7.15 -9.79 -16.18
N ALA A 135 -6.56 -9.40 -15.03
CA ALA A 135 -5.75 -10.30 -14.21
C ALA A 135 -6.32 -10.39 -12.79
N ILE A 136 -6.22 -11.55 -12.19
CA ILE A 136 -6.46 -11.77 -10.76
C ILE A 136 -5.25 -11.27 -10.00
N ARG A 137 -5.47 -10.54 -8.91
CA ARG A 137 -4.41 -10.02 -8.05
C ARG A 137 -4.58 -10.52 -6.63
N PHE A 138 -3.61 -11.27 -6.16
CA PHE A 138 -3.43 -11.62 -4.77
C PHE A 138 -2.46 -10.67 -4.09
N SER A 139 -2.73 -10.34 -2.83
CA SER A 139 -1.89 -9.45 -2.02
C SER A 139 -1.75 -10.02 -0.61
N PRO A 140 -1.14 -11.21 -0.45
CA PRO A 140 -0.93 -11.82 0.86
C PRO A 140 0.00 -10.94 1.70
N HIS A 141 -0.40 -10.69 2.94
CA HIS A 141 0.37 -9.89 3.89
C HIS A 141 0.96 -10.77 5.00
N PHE A 142 1.71 -10.19 5.94
CA PHE A 142 2.32 -10.95 7.04
C PHE A 142 1.30 -11.68 7.92
N HIS A 143 0.09 -11.16 8.04
CA HIS A 143 -1.01 -11.76 8.80
C HIS A 143 -1.85 -12.76 7.98
N THR A 144 -1.46 -13.06 6.74
CA THR A 144 -2.11 -14.11 5.92
C THR A 144 -1.46 -15.46 6.24
N PRO A 145 -2.17 -16.38 6.93
CA PRO A 145 -1.64 -17.71 7.23
C PRO A 145 -1.39 -18.50 5.95
N ARG A 146 -0.37 -19.35 5.97
CA ARG A 146 0.02 -20.15 4.82
C ARG A 146 -1.08 -21.10 4.35
N ASP A 147 -1.76 -21.76 5.26
CA ASP A 147 -2.87 -22.67 4.96
C ASP A 147 -4.06 -21.94 4.32
N HIS A 148 -4.31 -20.67 4.64
CA HIS A 148 -5.31 -19.85 3.97
C HIS A 148 -4.91 -19.57 2.51
N LEU A 149 -3.63 -19.27 2.29
CA LEU A 149 -3.10 -19.05 0.95
C LEU A 149 -3.16 -20.34 0.12
N ASP A 150 -2.77 -21.47 0.70
CA ASP A 150 -2.83 -22.79 0.04
C ASP A 150 -4.27 -23.17 -0.35
N ARG A 151 -5.24 -22.91 0.53
CA ARG A 151 -6.66 -23.12 0.20
C ARG A 151 -7.13 -22.23 -0.93
N ALA A 152 -6.70 -20.96 -0.97
CA ALA A 152 -7.04 -20.05 -2.06
C ALA A 152 -6.41 -20.49 -3.40
N LEU A 153 -5.17 -20.98 -3.38
CA LEU A 153 -4.48 -21.49 -4.55
C LEU A 153 -5.11 -22.79 -5.07
N ALA A 154 -5.59 -23.65 -4.18
CA ALA A 154 -6.27 -24.91 -4.56
C ALA A 154 -7.63 -24.68 -5.27
N LEU A 155 -8.19 -23.47 -5.25
CA LEU A 155 -9.40 -23.12 -6.00
C LEU A 155 -9.12 -22.67 -7.44
N LEU A 156 -7.86 -22.49 -7.79
CA LEU A 156 -7.45 -22.13 -9.15
C LEU A 156 -7.51 -23.33 -10.08
#